data_530ec173475598a2e331eab7688e599e
#
_entry.id   530ec173475598a2e331eab7688e599e
#
_cell.length_a   1.000
_cell.length_b   1.000
_cell.length_c   1.000
_cell.angle_alpha   90.00
_cell.angle_beta   90.00
_cell.angle_gamma   90.00
#
_symmetry.space_group_name_H-M   'P 1'
#
loop_
_entity.id
_entity.type
_entity.pdbx_description
1 polymer ?
#
loop_
_entity_poly.entity_id
_entity_poly.type
_entity_poly.pdbx_seq_one_letter_code
_entity_poly.pdbx_strand_id
1 'polypeptide(L)'
;MEIVAPAGDYNRFLACIKGGADSIYLGLKGVGARRKAPNFTLEELKEAIDFAHLKGVKVYLTLNTIFKDVEIEALYTNIKQIYEWGVDAFIVQDIGMLKFLKDNFPKVELHGSTQMTVSNHVEAQFYKDLGLTRIVLSRELSFEDIKSIKEKCDIDLEIFVSGALCVSYSGNCYLSSFIGSRSGNRGLCAQPCRKIYRSETKDSYFLSPKDQLMGQKEIEMLSSIGVESIKVEGRMKSEEYVYETVNYYKDLLNGFYRNNESFKLFNRGYSTGYFYGENKNLMNNNFSFDLGYLLGILKGRELELNDKIMLGDGIVYLDKDYNKIGGEYISKIITDKNENLRTAEKSQKIYLNKVPEGAYYVHKTYDKELYDKLNKEKKKKKRR
;
A
#
# COMPACT_ATOMS: atom_id res chain seq x y z
N MET A 1 1.41 0.71 -19.47
CA MET A 1 1.73 0.21 -18.11
C MET A 1 0.42 -0.02 -17.37
N GLU A 2 0.20 -1.21 -16.84
CA GLU A 2 -1.01 -1.63 -16.12
C GLU A 2 -0.96 -1.21 -14.64
N ILE A 3 -2.09 -0.78 -14.07
CA ILE A 3 -2.22 -0.49 -12.63
C ILE A 3 -2.90 -1.66 -11.94
N VAL A 4 -2.15 -2.36 -11.07
CA VAL A 4 -2.62 -3.49 -10.26
C VAL A 4 -3.00 -2.99 -8.86
N ALA A 5 -4.31 -2.90 -8.59
CA ALA A 5 -4.87 -2.26 -7.40
C ALA A 5 -5.31 -3.26 -6.31
N PRO A 6 -5.24 -2.89 -5.01
CA PRO A 6 -5.52 -3.78 -3.89
C PRO A 6 -6.98 -3.78 -3.46
N ALA A 7 -7.66 -4.91 -3.42
CA ALA A 7 -8.95 -5.04 -2.77
C ALA A 7 -8.87 -5.96 -1.54
N GLY A 8 -9.11 -5.39 -0.35
CA GLY A 8 -9.19 -6.13 0.90
C GLY A 8 -10.61 -6.60 1.23
N ASP A 9 -11.61 -5.99 0.60
CA ASP A 9 -13.04 -6.28 0.65
C ASP A 9 -13.76 -5.65 -0.56
N TYR A 10 -15.07 -5.85 -0.63
CA TYR A 10 -15.90 -5.38 -1.74
C TYR A 10 -15.96 -3.84 -1.86
N ASN A 11 -15.92 -3.10 -0.76
CA ASN A 11 -15.90 -1.63 -0.81
C ASN A 11 -14.59 -1.10 -1.42
N ARG A 12 -13.45 -1.69 -1.02
CA ARG A 12 -12.14 -1.36 -1.61
C ARG A 12 -12.05 -1.79 -3.08
N PHE A 13 -12.67 -2.92 -3.43
CA PHE A 13 -12.80 -3.34 -4.82
C PHE A 13 -13.53 -2.28 -5.68
N LEU A 14 -14.66 -1.76 -5.21
CA LEU A 14 -15.35 -0.67 -5.88
C LEU A 14 -14.51 0.62 -5.94
N ALA A 15 -13.70 0.89 -4.92
CA ALA A 15 -12.78 2.03 -4.92
C ALA A 15 -11.68 1.87 -5.98
N CYS A 16 -11.14 0.66 -6.20
CA CYS A 16 -10.20 0.36 -7.28
C CYS A 16 -10.80 0.63 -8.67
N ILE A 17 -11.99 0.10 -8.94
CA ILE A 17 -12.71 0.33 -10.20
C ILE A 17 -12.91 1.82 -10.46
N LYS A 18 -13.40 2.56 -9.45
CA LYS A 18 -13.63 4.00 -9.55
C LYS A 18 -12.34 4.81 -9.69
N GLY A 19 -11.25 4.36 -9.07
CA GLY A 19 -9.92 4.94 -9.20
C GLY A 19 -9.33 4.80 -10.60
N GLY A 20 -9.81 3.84 -11.39
CA GLY A 20 -9.34 3.58 -12.75
C GLY A 20 -8.28 2.50 -12.82
N ALA A 21 -8.32 1.51 -11.92
CA ALA A 21 -7.47 0.33 -11.98
C ALA A 21 -7.68 -0.43 -13.28
N ASP A 22 -6.61 -1.00 -13.84
CA ASP A 22 -6.67 -1.89 -15.00
C ASP A 22 -6.84 -3.34 -14.56
N SER A 23 -6.35 -3.67 -13.36
CA SER A 23 -6.54 -4.95 -12.70
C SER A 23 -6.63 -4.82 -11.18
N ILE A 24 -7.24 -5.81 -10.54
CA ILE A 24 -7.44 -5.82 -9.08
C ILE A 24 -6.96 -7.14 -8.50
N TYR A 25 -6.06 -7.09 -7.52
CA TYR A 25 -5.68 -8.27 -6.78
C TYR A 25 -6.41 -8.35 -5.43
N LEU A 26 -6.92 -9.53 -5.13
CA LEU A 26 -7.74 -9.80 -3.96
C LEU A 26 -7.45 -11.19 -3.38
N GLY A 27 -8.05 -11.52 -2.26
CA GLY A 27 -7.84 -12.81 -1.58
C GLY A 27 -9.13 -13.46 -1.15
N LEU A 28 -9.14 -14.78 -1.17
CA LEU A 28 -10.21 -15.59 -0.61
C LEU A 28 -10.10 -15.68 0.92
N LYS A 29 -11.21 -15.73 1.64
CA LYS A 29 -11.25 -15.95 3.09
C LYS A 29 -10.49 -17.22 3.47
N GLY A 30 -9.63 -17.12 4.47
CA GLY A 30 -8.82 -18.25 4.97
C GLY A 30 -7.54 -18.55 4.18
N VAL A 31 -7.30 -17.91 3.02
CA VAL A 31 -6.17 -18.19 2.13
C VAL A 31 -5.31 -16.92 1.93
N GLY A 32 -4.01 -17.11 1.66
CA GLY A 32 -3.09 -16.05 1.24
C GLY A 32 -2.42 -15.29 2.39
N ALA A 33 -1.51 -14.37 2.00
CA ALA A 33 -0.60 -13.65 2.90
C ALA A 33 -1.23 -12.52 3.72
N ARG A 34 -2.53 -12.25 3.57
CA ARG A 34 -3.28 -11.22 4.31
C ARG A 34 -4.56 -11.80 4.92
N ARG A 35 -4.42 -12.88 5.70
CA ARG A 35 -5.56 -13.56 6.36
C ARG A 35 -6.37 -12.65 7.29
N LYS A 36 -5.78 -11.57 7.81
CA LYS A 36 -6.46 -10.58 8.66
C LYS A 36 -7.28 -9.55 7.90
N ALA A 37 -7.13 -9.42 6.59
CA ALA A 37 -8.05 -8.63 5.78
C ALA A 37 -9.43 -9.31 5.78
N PRO A 38 -10.53 -8.58 5.59
CA PRO A 38 -11.87 -9.18 5.49
C PRO A 38 -11.91 -10.26 4.41
N ASN A 39 -11.22 -10.07 3.29
CA ASN A 39 -11.17 -10.96 2.12
C ASN A 39 -12.56 -11.31 1.57
N PHE A 40 -12.63 -12.02 0.48
CA PHE A 40 -13.84 -12.34 -0.25
C PHE A 40 -14.35 -13.74 0.08
N THR A 41 -15.65 -13.93 0.25
CA THR A 41 -16.28 -15.25 0.14
C THR A 41 -16.27 -15.70 -1.31
N LEU A 42 -16.65 -16.96 -1.58
CA LEU A 42 -16.79 -17.44 -2.96
C LEU A 42 -17.85 -16.67 -3.73
N GLU A 43 -18.96 -16.36 -3.09
CA GLU A 43 -20.08 -15.60 -3.65
C GLU A 43 -19.66 -14.17 -3.99
N GLU A 44 -19.04 -13.45 -3.03
CA GLU A 44 -18.52 -12.11 -3.25
C GLU A 44 -17.43 -12.07 -4.34
N LEU A 45 -16.61 -13.13 -4.44
CA LEU A 45 -15.57 -13.25 -5.47
C LEU A 45 -16.19 -13.42 -6.86
N LYS A 46 -17.23 -14.26 -7.00
CA LYS A 46 -17.97 -14.42 -8.26
C LYS A 46 -18.55 -13.09 -8.73
N GLU A 47 -19.26 -12.38 -7.83
CA GLU A 47 -19.81 -11.07 -8.15
C GLU A 47 -18.72 -10.06 -8.53
N ALA A 48 -17.56 -10.08 -7.86
CA ALA A 48 -16.45 -9.19 -8.15
C ALA A 48 -15.84 -9.48 -9.53
N ILE A 49 -15.67 -10.75 -9.92
CA ILE A 49 -15.16 -11.15 -11.26
C ILE A 49 -16.13 -10.65 -12.33
N ASP A 50 -17.42 -10.98 -12.22
CA ASP A 50 -18.44 -10.60 -13.20
C ASP A 50 -18.51 -9.07 -13.36
N PHE A 51 -18.50 -8.32 -12.24
CA PHE A 51 -18.57 -6.87 -12.27
C PHE A 51 -17.28 -6.23 -12.82
N ALA A 52 -16.09 -6.75 -12.46
CA ALA A 52 -14.82 -6.27 -12.99
C ALA A 52 -14.76 -6.43 -14.51
N HIS A 53 -15.11 -7.61 -15.03
CA HIS A 53 -15.13 -7.89 -16.47
C HIS A 53 -16.10 -7.00 -17.24
N LEU A 54 -17.29 -6.71 -16.69
CA LEU A 54 -18.21 -5.72 -17.26
C LEU A 54 -17.60 -4.30 -17.35
N LYS A 55 -16.60 -4.00 -16.54
CA LYS A 55 -15.85 -2.72 -16.55
C LYS A 55 -14.53 -2.80 -17.32
N GLY A 56 -14.20 -3.94 -17.93
CA GLY A 56 -12.93 -4.17 -18.62
C GLY A 56 -11.72 -4.26 -17.69
N VAL A 57 -11.93 -4.64 -16.41
CA VAL A 57 -10.90 -4.73 -15.37
C VAL A 57 -10.62 -6.20 -15.08
N LYS A 58 -9.33 -6.58 -15.03
CA LYS A 58 -8.91 -7.95 -14.72
C LYS A 58 -8.94 -8.22 -13.21
N VAL A 59 -9.11 -9.49 -12.83
CA VAL A 59 -9.10 -9.95 -11.44
C VAL A 59 -8.01 -10.99 -11.21
N TYR A 60 -7.13 -10.74 -10.24
CA TYR A 60 -6.03 -11.62 -9.85
C TYR A 60 -6.24 -12.16 -8.43
N LEU A 61 -6.34 -13.48 -8.30
CA LEU A 61 -6.52 -14.12 -7.00
C LEU A 61 -5.19 -14.45 -6.35
N THR A 62 -5.01 -14.07 -5.08
CA THR A 62 -3.79 -14.37 -4.34
C THR A 62 -3.82 -15.76 -3.71
N LEU A 63 -2.89 -16.63 -4.14
CA LEU A 63 -2.53 -17.92 -3.54
C LEU A 63 -1.06 -17.86 -3.07
N ASN A 64 -0.65 -16.73 -2.54
CA ASN A 64 0.72 -16.33 -2.30
C ASN A 64 1.22 -16.67 -0.89
N THR A 65 1.05 -17.92 -0.48
CA THR A 65 1.62 -18.50 0.74
C THR A 65 2.21 -19.87 0.42
N ILE A 66 3.00 -20.43 1.32
CA ILE A 66 3.46 -21.82 1.25
C ILE A 66 2.30 -22.71 1.70
N PHE A 67 2.07 -23.80 1.00
CA PHE A 67 1.01 -24.77 1.24
C PHE A 67 1.55 -26.13 1.69
N LYS A 68 0.74 -26.86 2.48
CA LYS A 68 0.92 -28.28 2.71
C LYS A 68 0.10 -29.06 1.68
N ASP A 69 0.47 -30.29 1.35
CA ASP A 69 -0.23 -31.12 0.36
C ASP A 69 -1.73 -31.19 0.63
N VAL A 70 -2.12 -31.48 1.87
CA VAL A 70 -3.54 -31.51 2.28
C VAL A 70 -4.30 -30.19 2.07
N GLU A 71 -3.59 -29.06 2.08
CA GLU A 71 -4.20 -27.75 1.83
C GLU A 71 -4.40 -27.51 0.32
N ILE A 72 -3.49 -27.99 -0.52
CA ILE A 72 -3.64 -27.94 -1.99
C ILE A 72 -4.83 -28.78 -2.41
N GLU A 73 -4.92 -30.01 -1.89
CA GLU A 73 -6.04 -30.92 -2.17
C GLU A 73 -7.38 -30.32 -1.74
N ALA A 74 -7.44 -29.75 -0.54
CA ALA A 74 -8.65 -29.10 -0.01
C ALA A 74 -9.11 -27.88 -0.83
N LEU A 75 -8.18 -27.20 -1.51
CA LEU A 75 -8.47 -26.02 -2.33
C LEU A 75 -8.89 -26.35 -3.77
N TYR A 76 -8.70 -27.59 -4.22
CA TYR A 76 -8.93 -27.99 -5.62
C TYR A 76 -10.31 -27.55 -6.14
N THR A 77 -11.36 -27.92 -5.41
CA THR A 77 -12.75 -27.60 -5.82
C THR A 77 -13.00 -26.12 -5.95
N ASN A 78 -12.52 -25.34 -4.98
CA ASN A 78 -12.67 -23.89 -4.99
C ASN A 78 -11.86 -23.25 -6.14
N ILE A 79 -10.63 -23.68 -6.37
CA ILE A 79 -9.76 -23.18 -7.44
C ILE A 79 -10.38 -23.51 -8.80
N LYS A 80 -10.90 -24.75 -8.98
CA LYS A 80 -11.58 -25.16 -10.22
C LYS A 80 -12.79 -24.25 -10.50
N GLN A 81 -13.62 -24.02 -9.50
CA GLN A 81 -14.80 -23.16 -9.63
C GLN A 81 -14.42 -21.71 -9.98
N ILE A 82 -13.39 -21.15 -9.33
CA ILE A 82 -12.88 -19.81 -9.59
C ILE A 82 -12.28 -19.71 -11.01
N TYR A 83 -11.57 -20.74 -11.45
CA TYR A 83 -11.08 -20.84 -12.82
C TYR A 83 -12.21 -20.85 -13.85
N GLU A 84 -13.28 -21.62 -13.59
CA GLU A 84 -14.47 -21.67 -14.43
C GLU A 84 -15.24 -20.33 -14.47
N TRP A 85 -15.14 -19.51 -13.43
CA TRP A 85 -15.69 -18.15 -13.41
C TRP A 85 -14.84 -17.15 -14.23
N GLY A 86 -13.66 -17.56 -14.70
CA GLY A 86 -12.82 -16.76 -15.57
C GLY A 86 -11.89 -15.79 -14.82
N VAL A 87 -11.39 -16.17 -13.62
CA VAL A 87 -10.30 -15.40 -13.00
C VAL A 87 -9.14 -15.25 -13.99
N ASP A 88 -8.58 -14.04 -14.11
CA ASP A 88 -7.55 -13.75 -15.11
C ASP A 88 -6.17 -14.30 -14.74
N ALA A 89 -5.79 -14.25 -13.45
CA ALA A 89 -4.53 -14.82 -12.99
C ALA A 89 -4.57 -15.30 -11.54
N PHE A 90 -3.69 -16.24 -11.21
CA PHE A 90 -3.33 -16.59 -9.84
C PHE A 90 -1.96 -16.03 -9.48
N ILE A 91 -1.86 -15.34 -8.33
CA ILE A 91 -0.59 -14.84 -7.78
C ILE A 91 -0.08 -15.87 -6.77
N VAL A 92 1.03 -16.52 -7.08
CA VAL A 92 1.56 -17.68 -6.34
C VAL A 92 2.92 -17.38 -5.67
N GLN A 93 3.21 -18.10 -4.59
CA GLN A 93 4.53 -18.13 -3.96
C GLN A 93 5.11 -19.56 -3.98
N ASP A 94 4.28 -20.56 -3.74
CA ASP A 94 4.65 -21.94 -3.56
C ASP A 94 4.87 -22.64 -4.91
N ILE A 95 6.03 -23.31 -5.08
CA ILE A 95 6.37 -24.02 -6.33
C ILE A 95 5.44 -25.21 -6.56
N GLY A 96 5.03 -25.91 -5.48
CA GLY A 96 4.07 -27.02 -5.57
C GLY A 96 2.70 -26.53 -6.06
N MET A 97 2.22 -25.40 -5.50
CA MET A 97 0.98 -24.76 -5.97
C MET A 97 1.11 -24.28 -7.42
N LEU A 98 2.25 -23.71 -7.82
CA LEU A 98 2.51 -23.30 -9.21
C LEU A 98 2.41 -24.50 -10.15
N LYS A 99 3.10 -25.60 -9.84
CA LYS A 99 3.05 -26.84 -10.63
C LYS A 99 1.64 -27.41 -10.70
N PHE A 100 0.94 -27.44 -9.56
CA PHE A 100 -0.44 -27.91 -9.49
C PHE A 100 -1.38 -27.08 -10.40
N LEU A 101 -1.27 -25.76 -10.37
CA LEU A 101 -2.09 -24.86 -11.21
C LEU A 101 -1.78 -25.04 -12.69
N LYS A 102 -0.49 -25.11 -13.06
CA LYS A 102 -0.05 -25.31 -14.43
C LYS A 102 -0.59 -26.61 -15.04
N ASP A 103 -0.58 -27.69 -14.26
CA ASP A 103 -1.03 -29.01 -14.73
C ASP A 103 -2.55 -29.11 -14.85
N ASN A 104 -3.30 -28.48 -13.95
CA ASN A 104 -4.76 -28.61 -13.88
C ASN A 104 -5.53 -27.49 -14.56
N PHE A 105 -4.94 -26.28 -14.70
CA PHE A 105 -5.59 -25.07 -15.16
C PHE A 105 -4.72 -24.30 -16.19
N PRO A 106 -4.40 -24.89 -17.35
CA PRO A 106 -3.34 -24.41 -18.25
C PRO A 106 -3.66 -23.10 -18.97
N LYS A 107 -4.91 -22.61 -18.92
CA LYS A 107 -5.32 -21.37 -19.62
C LYS A 107 -5.27 -20.12 -18.73
N VAL A 108 -5.06 -20.25 -17.42
CA VAL A 108 -4.98 -19.11 -16.52
C VAL A 108 -3.54 -18.60 -16.45
N GLU A 109 -3.37 -17.28 -16.38
CA GLU A 109 -2.06 -16.69 -16.15
C GLU A 109 -1.55 -16.98 -14.73
N LEU A 110 -0.25 -17.24 -14.60
CA LEU A 110 0.40 -17.48 -13.32
C LEU A 110 1.42 -16.36 -13.05
N HIS A 111 1.17 -15.57 -12.01
CA HIS A 111 2.02 -14.47 -11.59
C HIS A 111 2.82 -14.84 -10.35
N GLY A 112 4.14 -14.65 -10.38
CA GLY A 112 5.01 -14.84 -9.22
C GLY A 112 4.80 -13.73 -8.20
N SER A 113 4.51 -14.09 -6.95
CA SER A 113 4.41 -13.12 -5.85
C SER A 113 5.77 -12.51 -5.52
N THR A 114 5.79 -11.26 -5.04
CA THR A 114 6.98 -10.66 -4.43
C THR A 114 7.57 -11.53 -3.29
N GLN A 115 6.76 -12.40 -2.68
CA GLN A 115 7.22 -13.34 -1.64
C GLN A 115 8.08 -14.51 -2.20
N MET A 116 8.18 -14.66 -3.51
CA MET A 116 9.16 -15.55 -4.17
C MET A 116 10.58 -14.95 -4.15
N THR A 117 10.71 -13.67 -3.77
CA THR A 117 12.00 -12.96 -3.61
C THR A 117 12.86 -12.87 -4.86
N VAL A 118 12.24 -12.84 -6.05
CA VAL A 118 12.98 -12.75 -7.30
C VAL A 118 13.73 -11.42 -7.39
N SER A 119 15.05 -11.50 -7.51
CA SER A 119 15.96 -10.37 -7.37
C SER A 119 16.98 -10.26 -8.50
N ASN A 120 17.01 -11.21 -9.42
CA ASN A 120 17.94 -11.22 -10.54
C ASN A 120 17.34 -11.95 -11.75
N HIS A 121 17.95 -11.77 -12.91
CA HIS A 121 17.44 -12.34 -14.16
C HIS A 121 17.53 -13.88 -14.22
N VAL A 122 18.45 -14.50 -13.48
CA VAL A 122 18.60 -15.96 -13.46
C VAL A 122 17.40 -16.58 -12.74
N GLU A 123 16.99 -16.02 -11.60
CA GLU A 123 15.77 -16.44 -10.91
C GLU A 123 14.52 -16.15 -11.75
N ALA A 124 14.46 -14.98 -12.41
CA ALA A 124 13.35 -14.62 -13.28
C ALA A 124 13.20 -15.62 -14.43
N GLN A 125 14.30 -16.00 -15.09
CA GLN A 125 14.32 -17.00 -16.15
C GLN A 125 13.90 -18.39 -15.64
N PHE A 126 14.41 -18.80 -14.48
CA PHE A 126 14.03 -20.08 -13.86
C PHE A 126 12.51 -20.17 -13.65
N TYR A 127 11.90 -19.15 -13.10
CA TYR A 127 10.46 -19.14 -12.86
C TYR A 127 9.63 -19.00 -14.15
N LYS A 128 10.12 -18.29 -15.15
CA LYS A 128 9.54 -18.27 -16.49
C LYS A 128 9.50 -19.67 -17.09
N ASP A 129 10.58 -20.42 -17.01
CA ASP A 129 10.69 -21.79 -17.51
C ASP A 129 9.73 -22.75 -16.77
N LEU A 130 9.47 -22.48 -15.49
CA LEU A 130 8.43 -23.19 -14.73
C LEU A 130 7.00 -22.83 -15.13
N GLY A 131 6.81 -21.72 -15.87
CA GLY A 131 5.52 -21.34 -16.46
C GLY A 131 4.88 -20.08 -15.88
N LEU A 132 5.62 -19.27 -15.15
CA LEU A 132 5.14 -17.92 -14.83
C LEU A 132 5.10 -17.04 -16.08
N THR A 133 4.05 -16.24 -16.19
CA THR A 133 3.90 -15.22 -17.24
C THR A 133 4.31 -13.83 -16.78
N ARG A 134 4.26 -13.58 -15.47
CA ARG A 134 4.62 -12.29 -14.83
C ARG A 134 5.29 -12.52 -13.48
N ILE A 135 6.18 -11.62 -13.07
CA ILE A 135 6.84 -11.65 -11.77
C ILE A 135 6.68 -10.30 -11.07
N VAL A 136 6.14 -10.34 -9.85
CA VAL A 136 6.21 -9.20 -8.92
C VAL A 136 7.57 -9.23 -8.27
N LEU A 137 8.47 -8.34 -8.67
CA LEU A 137 9.84 -8.33 -8.19
C LEU A 137 9.95 -8.02 -6.68
N SER A 138 11.08 -8.39 -6.11
CA SER A 138 11.48 -7.99 -4.75
C SER A 138 11.50 -6.47 -4.63
N ARG A 139 11.12 -5.94 -3.45
CA ARG A 139 11.05 -4.50 -3.19
C ARG A 139 12.38 -3.88 -2.78
N GLU A 140 13.40 -4.69 -2.65
CA GLU A 140 14.77 -4.34 -2.26
C GLU A 140 15.66 -3.99 -3.48
N LEU A 141 15.11 -4.11 -4.69
CA LEU A 141 15.83 -3.84 -5.94
C LEU A 141 15.92 -2.34 -6.22
N SER A 142 17.09 -1.95 -6.75
CA SER A 142 17.30 -0.64 -7.34
C SER A 142 16.71 -0.58 -8.77
N PHE A 143 16.60 0.63 -9.32
CA PHE A 143 16.23 0.82 -10.72
C PHE A 143 17.16 0.08 -11.68
N GLU A 144 18.46 0.11 -11.41
CA GLU A 144 19.47 -0.57 -12.25
C GLU A 144 19.32 -2.10 -12.21
N ASP A 145 18.95 -2.67 -11.03
CA ASP A 145 18.66 -4.10 -10.93
C ASP A 145 17.42 -4.47 -11.74
N ILE A 146 16.33 -3.68 -11.62
CA ILE A 146 15.10 -3.88 -12.38
C ILE A 146 15.37 -3.81 -13.88
N LYS A 147 16.12 -2.80 -14.32
CA LYS A 147 16.54 -2.64 -15.71
C LYS A 147 17.35 -3.83 -16.21
N SER A 148 18.33 -4.29 -15.43
CA SER A 148 19.14 -5.47 -15.78
C SER A 148 18.30 -6.74 -15.92
N ILE A 149 17.28 -6.95 -15.09
CA ILE A 149 16.35 -8.09 -15.21
C ILE A 149 15.55 -7.95 -16.51
N LYS A 150 14.99 -6.77 -16.78
CA LYS A 150 14.18 -6.50 -17.97
C LYS A 150 14.93 -6.71 -19.27
N GLU A 151 16.21 -6.31 -19.32
CA GLU A 151 17.08 -6.48 -20.48
C GLU A 151 17.47 -7.94 -20.77
N LYS A 152 17.53 -8.79 -19.73
CA LYS A 152 18.06 -10.15 -19.81
C LYS A 152 17.01 -11.27 -19.76
N CYS A 153 15.80 -10.96 -19.36
CA CYS A 153 14.70 -11.93 -19.25
C CYS A 153 13.43 -11.35 -19.85
N ASP A 154 12.92 -12.00 -20.87
CA ASP A 154 11.65 -11.65 -21.55
C ASP A 154 10.47 -12.24 -20.77
N ILE A 155 10.15 -11.63 -19.64
CA ILE A 155 8.98 -11.90 -18.80
C ILE A 155 8.35 -10.59 -18.36
N ASP A 156 7.03 -10.56 -18.16
CA ASP A 156 6.35 -9.38 -17.62
C ASP A 156 6.83 -9.08 -16.20
N LEU A 157 7.20 -7.83 -15.95
CA LEU A 157 7.60 -7.35 -14.63
C LEU A 157 6.50 -6.49 -14.00
N GLU A 158 6.25 -6.72 -12.71
CA GLU A 158 5.34 -5.95 -11.88
C GLU A 158 6.08 -5.38 -10.68
N ILE A 159 6.02 -4.06 -10.48
CA ILE A 159 6.78 -3.33 -9.48
C ILE A 159 5.86 -2.65 -8.47
N PHE A 160 6.08 -2.88 -7.17
CA PHE A 160 5.40 -2.10 -6.14
C PHE A 160 5.88 -0.65 -6.15
N VAL A 161 4.94 0.29 -6.24
CA VAL A 161 5.21 1.74 -6.28
C VAL A 161 4.74 2.48 -5.04
N SER A 162 3.87 1.87 -4.23
CA SER A 162 3.37 2.48 -2.99
C SER A 162 3.02 1.45 -1.92
N GLY A 163 2.93 1.93 -0.68
CA GLY A 163 2.42 1.21 0.48
C GLY A 163 3.50 0.59 1.36
N ALA A 164 3.06 -0.24 2.32
CA ALA A 164 3.89 -0.73 3.41
C ALA A 164 5.10 -1.56 2.96
N LEU A 165 6.31 -1.13 3.37
CA LEU A 165 7.52 -1.94 3.25
C LEU A 165 7.64 -2.95 4.40
N CYS A 166 8.23 -4.11 4.12
CA CYS A 166 8.67 -5.07 5.11
C CYS A 166 10.12 -4.77 5.51
N VAL A 167 10.49 -5.02 6.77
CA VAL A 167 11.89 -4.91 7.21
C VAL A 167 12.73 -6.07 6.70
N SER A 168 12.10 -7.20 6.46
CA SER A 168 12.75 -8.40 5.95
C SER A 168 12.69 -8.42 4.43
N TYR A 169 13.63 -9.13 3.84
CA TYR A 169 13.73 -9.29 2.40
C TYR A 169 12.44 -9.88 1.83
N SER A 170 11.69 -9.06 1.11
CA SER A 170 10.42 -9.35 0.42
C SER A 170 9.46 -10.29 1.17
N GLY A 171 9.33 -10.10 2.50
CA GLY A 171 8.40 -10.86 3.32
C GLY A 171 8.94 -12.20 3.87
N ASN A 172 10.20 -12.55 3.65
CA ASN A 172 10.85 -13.74 4.23
C ASN A 172 11.23 -13.54 5.70
N CYS A 173 10.25 -13.16 6.51
CA CYS A 173 10.44 -12.86 7.92
C CYS A 173 9.89 -13.97 8.81
N TYR A 174 10.75 -14.50 9.70
CA TYR A 174 10.38 -15.49 10.73
C TYR A 174 10.24 -14.87 12.13
N LEU A 175 10.40 -13.55 12.29
CA LEU A 175 10.42 -12.88 13.58
C LEU A 175 9.13 -13.12 14.39
N SER A 176 7.96 -13.08 13.71
CA SER A 176 6.67 -13.39 14.36
C SER A 176 6.55 -14.83 14.83
N SER A 177 7.21 -15.77 14.16
CA SER A 177 7.22 -17.18 14.57
C SER A 177 8.07 -17.38 15.83
N PHE A 178 9.24 -16.74 15.90
CA PHE A 178 10.11 -16.82 17.07
C PHE A 178 9.51 -16.17 18.31
N ILE A 179 8.89 -14.98 18.16
CA ILE A 179 8.36 -14.22 19.30
C ILE A 179 7.00 -14.74 19.78
N GLY A 180 6.16 -15.24 18.88
CA GLY A 180 4.76 -15.53 19.23
C GLY A 180 4.13 -16.68 18.46
N SER A 181 4.92 -17.63 17.94
CA SER A 181 4.45 -18.81 17.19
C SER A 181 3.48 -18.51 16.05
N ARG A 182 3.61 -17.32 15.42
CA ARG A 182 2.73 -16.83 14.35
C ARG A 182 3.49 -16.77 13.04
N SER A 183 3.09 -17.55 12.04
CA SER A 183 3.72 -17.52 10.71
C SER A 183 3.39 -16.24 9.96
N GLY A 184 4.37 -15.33 9.88
CA GLY A 184 4.25 -14.10 9.07
C GLY A 184 4.06 -14.40 7.59
N ASN A 185 4.77 -15.40 7.07
CA ASN A 185 4.71 -15.83 5.66
C ASN A 185 3.37 -16.47 5.28
N ARG A 186 2.59 -16.89 6.26
CA ARG A 186 1.24 -17.45 6.09
C ARG A 186 0.13 -16.49 6.52
N GLY A 187 0.42 -15.18 6.48
CA GLY A 187 -0.56 -14.12 6.72
C GLY A 187 -0.87 -13.81 8.18
N LEU A 188 -0.10 -14.33 9.13
CA LEU A 188 -0.30 -14.13 10.58
C LEU A 188 0.74 -13.19 11.21
N CYS A 189 1.41 -12.35 10.44
CA CYS A 189 2.41 -11.41 10.92
C CYS A 189 1.85 -10.55 12.07
N ALA A 190 2.57 -10.52 13.21
CA ALA A 190 2.26 -9.70 14.38
C ALA A 190 2.89 -8.31 14.30
N GLN A 191 3.64 -8.01 13.24
CA GLN A 191 4.38 -6.76 13.05
C GLN A 191 5.37 -6.43 14.19
N PRO A 192 6.21 -7.37 14.65
CA PRO A 192 7.17 -7.09 15.71
C PRO A 192 8.14 -5.97 15.33
N CYS A 193 8.51 -5.85 14.06
CA CYS A 193 9.34 -4.74 13.55
C CYS A 193 8.76 -3.35 13.82
N ARG A 194 7.45 -3.23 14.11
CA ARG A 194 6.74 -1.98 14.42
C ARG A 194 6.68 -1.67 15.92
N LYS A 195 7.49 -2.34 16.74
CA LYS A 195 7.61 -2.11 18.17
C LYS A 195 8.84 -1.28 18.50
N ILE A 196 8.83 -0.68 19.69
CA ILE A 196 10.00 -0.02 20.26
C ILE A 196 10.98 -1.12 20.69
N TYR A 197 12.23 -0.95 20.32
CA TYR A 197 13.36 -1.78 20.76
C TYR A 197 14.30 -0.95 21.63
N ARG A 198 14.84 -1.59 22.64
CA ARG A 198 15.80 -1.01 23.56
C ARG A 198 17.21 -1.13 23.02
N SER A 199 18.00 -0.06 23.11
CA SER A 199 19.45 -0.08 22.89
C SER A 199 20.17 0.56 24.07
N GLU A 200 21.50 0.48 24.06
CA GLU A 200 22.32 1.14 25.11
C GLU A 200 22.18 2.64 25.14
N THR A 201 21.85 3.27 24.01
CA THR A 201 21.79 4.74 23.86
C THR A 201 20.38 5.30 23.93
N LYS A 202 19.41 4.57 23.41
CA LYS A 202 17.99 5.01 23.38
C LYS A 202 17.02 3.90 23.03
N ASP A 203 15.78 4.07 23.39
CA ASP A 203 14.64 3.28 22.89
C ASP A 203 14.12 3.87 21.59
N SER A 204 13.82 3.05 20.56
CA SER A 204 13.38 3.55 19.25
C SER A 204 12.72 2.46 18.40
N TYR A 205 12.07 2.89 17.31
CA TYR A 205 11.50 2.02 16.29
C TYR A 205 12.55 1.62 15.23
N PHE A 206 13.67 1.04 15.65
CA PHE A 206 14.83 0.75 14.80
C PHE A 206 14.52 -0.11 13.56
N LEU A 207 13.49 -0.95 13.63
CA LEU A 207 13.12 -1.88 12.56
C LEU A 207 11.86 -1.46 11.79
N SER A 208 11.38 -0.23 11.96
CA SER A 208 10.13 0.25 11.37
C SER A 208 10.38 0.99 10.05
N PRO A 209 10.30 0.33 8.87
CA PRO A 209 10.50 1.02 7.61
C PRO A 209 9.35 1.99 7.34
N LYS A 210 9.68 3.11 6.70
CA LYS A 210 8.72 4.03 6.07
C LYS A 210 7.93 3.30 4.99
N ASP A 211 6.76 3.79 4.63
CA ASP A 211 6.02 3.27 3.49
C ASP A 211 6.70 3.75 2.18
N GLN A 212 6.58 2.95 1.15
CA GLN A 212 7.04 3.32 -0.18
C GLN A 212 6.04 4.27 -0.84
N LEU A 213 6.54 5.29 -1.52
CA LEU A 213 5.74 6.18 -2.35
C LEU A 213 6.63 6.70 -3.49
N MET A 214 6.42 6.17 -4.67
CA MET A 214 7.06 6.62 -5.90
C MET A 214 6.22 7.71 -6.55
N GLY A 215 6.90 8.73 -7.05
CA GLY A 215 6.26 9.85 -7.74
C GLY A 215 6.38 9.75 -9.26
N GLN A 216 6.13 10.87 -9.94
CA GLN A 216 6.18 10.97 -11.39
C GLN A 216 7.51 10.50 -11.96
N LYS A 217 8.64 10.96 -11.41
CA LYS A 217 9.98 10.63 -11.91
C LYS A 217 10.25 9.13 -11.93
N GLU A 218 9.91 8.43 -10.86
CA GLU A 218 10.11 6.98 -10.76
C GLU A 218 9.21 6.21 -11.74
N ILE A 219 7.97 6.67 -11.93
CA ILE A 219 7.03 6.08 -12.90
C ILE A 219 7.52 6.28 -14.33
N GLU A 220 8.03 7.46 -14.67
CA GLU A 220 8.63 7.74 -15.98
C GLU A 220 9.88 6.86 -16.23
N MET A 221 10.73 6.67 -15.21
CA MET A 221 11.88 5.77 -15.31
C MET A 221 11.47 4.33 -15.56
N LEU A 222 10.48 3.78 -14.80
CA LEU A 222 9.95 2.44 -15.02
C LEU A 222 9.32 2.28 -16.42
N SER A 223 8.59 3.29 -16.87
CA SER A 223 8.00 3.32 -18.21
C SER A 223 9.04 3.29 -19.31
N SER A 224 10.16 4.01 -19.13
CA SER A 224 11.24 4.13 -20.13
C SER A 224 11.95 2.81 -20.42
N ILE A 225 11.97 1.89 -19.46
CA ILE A 225 12.55 0.54 -19.64
C ILE A 225 11.50 -0.52 -19.99
N GLY A 226 10.23 -0.13 -20.17
CA GLY A 226 9.16 -1.05 -20.62
C GLY A 226 8.61 -1.97 -19.53
N VAL A 227 8.59 -1.57 -18.25
CA VAL A 227 7.89 -2.31 -17.18
C VAL A 227 6.40 -2.41 -17.51
N GLU A 228 5.84 -3.61 -17.46
CA GLU A 228 4.46 -3.87 -17.88
C GLU A 228 3.44 -3.39 -16.87
N SER A 229 3.72 -3.52 -15.56
CA SER A 229 2.74 -3.16 -14.54
C SER A 229 3.33 -2.56 -13.26
N ILE A 230 2.56 -1.68 -12.64
CA ILE A 230 2.82 -1.11 -11.31
C ILE A 230 1.77 -1.59 -10.32
N LYS A 231 2.22 -1.89 -9.11
CA LYS A 231 1.38 -2.43 -8.04
C LYS A 231 1.24 -1.49 -6.86
N VAL A 232 0.00 -1.25 -6.47
CA VAL A 232 -0.35 -0.50 -5.27
C VAL A 232 -0.52 -1.47 -4.10
N GLU A 233 0.14 -1.25 -2.95
CA GLU A 233 -0.16 -1.96 -1.71
C GLU A 233 -1.19 -1.17 -0.89
N GLY A 234 -2.24 -1.84 -0.39
CA GLY A 234 -3.30 -1.14 0.34
C GLY A 234 -4.48 -2.00 0.77
N ARG A 235 -4.39 -3.34 0.75
CA ARG A 235 -5.51 -4.24 1.12
C ARG A 235 -6.07 -3.97 2.52
N MET A 236 -5.27 -3.38 3.42
CA MET A 236 -5.63 -3.04 4.80
C MET A 236 -5.84 -1.51 4.99
N LYS A 237 -5.76 -0.71 3.94
CA LYS A 237 -5.96 0.74 3.99
C LYS A 237 -7.45 1.09 3.82
N SER A 238 -7.81 2.38 4.01
CA SER A 238 -9.19 2.84 3.78
C SER A 238 -9.56 2.87 2.29
N GLU A 239 -10.86 2.94 2.00
CA GLU A 239 -11.35 3.09 0.62
C GLU A 239 -10.84 4.37 -0.04
N GLU A 240 -10.77 5.46 0.74
CA GLU A 240 -10.28 6.76 0.27
C GLU A 240 -8.81 6.67 -0.14
N TYR A 241 -7.98 6.01 0.67
CA TYR A 241 -6.57 5.79 0.35
C TYR A 241 -6.41 4.99 -0.94
N VAL A 242 -7.15 3.89 -1.08
CA VAL A 242 -7.10 3.03 -2.27
C VAL A 242 -7.54 3.82 -3.50
N TYR A 243 -8.68 4.51 -3.42
CA TYR A 243 -9.19 5.33 -4.53
C TYR A 243 -8.19 6.40 -4.95
N GLU A 244 -7.70 7.20 -3.99
CA GLU A 244 -6.78 8.31 -4.27
C GLU A 244 -5.46 7.82 -4.85
N THR A 245 -4.89 6.75 -4.29
CA THR A 245 -3.62 6.20 -4.76
C THR A 245 -3.74 5.65 -6.19
N VAL A 246 -4.79 4.90 -6.49
CA VAL A 246 -5.03 4.35 -7.84
C VAL A 246 -5.29 5.48 -8.83
N ASN A 247 -6.14 6.44 -8.47
CA ASN A 247 -6.47 7.58 -9.32
C ASN A 247 -5.23 8.46 -9.60
N TYR A 248 -4.35 8.65 -8.61
CA TYR A 248 -3.09 9.36 -8.79
C TYR A 248 -2.20 8.70 -9.86
N TYR A 249 -1.96 7.39 -9.75
CA TYR A 249 -1.16 6.70 -10.75
C TYR A 249 -1.84 6.65 -12.12
N LYS A 250 -3.18 6.57 -12.18
CA LYS A 250 -3.92 6.65 -13.44
C LYS A 250 -3.76 8.02 -14.10
N ASP A 251 -3.81 9.08 -13.31
CA ASP A 251 -3.56 10.45 -13.80
C ASP A 251 -2.14 10.56 -14.36
N LEU A 252 -1.12 10.09 -13.63
CA LEU A 252 0.28 10.11 -14.09
C LEU A 252 0.47 9.37 -15.42
N LEU A 253 -0.08 8.17 -15.56
CA LEU A 253 0.04 7.37 -16.79
C LEU A 253 -0.71 7.99 -17.97
N ASN A 254 -1.71 8.82 -17.70
CA ASN A 254 -2.43 9.60 -18.72
C ASN A 254 -1.81 10.98 -19.00
N GLY A 255 -0.65 11.30 -18.38
CA GLY A 255 0.05 12.57 -18.56
C GLY A 255 -0.52 13.74 -17.74
N PHE A 256 -1.39 13.47 -16.76
CA PHE A 256 -1.93 14.49 -15.85
C PHE A 256 -1.10 14.53 -14.56
N TYR A 257 -0.25 15.53 -14.45
CA TYR A 257 0.66 15.68 -13.32
C TYR A 257 0.01 16.44 -12.17
N ARG A 258 -0.06 15.83 -11.00
CA ARG A 258 -0.55 16.42 -9.76
C ARG A 258 0.19 15.87 -8.54
N ASN A 259 0.02 16.50 -7.41
CA ASN A 259 0.55 15.98 -6.15
C ASN A 259 -0.21 14.71 -5.73
N ASN A 260 0.50 13.76 -5.19
CA ASN A 260 -0.11 12.60 -4.55
C ASN A 260 -0.63 13.01 -3.16
N GLU A 261 -1.92 12.90 -2.94
CA GLU A 261 -2.55 13.26 -1.67
C GLU A 261 -2.79 12.06 -0.74
N SER A 262 -2.40 10.83 -1.16
CA SER A 262 -2.61 9.63 -0.34
C SER A 262 -1.86 9.67 1.01
N PHE A 263 -0.74 10.43 1.09
CA PHE A 263 -0.03 10.64 2.36
C PHE A 263 -0.84 11.41 3.41
N LYS A 264 -1.86 12.16 2.99
CA LYS A 264 -2.80 12.86 3.89
C LYS A 264 -3.83 11.91 4.50
N LEU A 265 -4.04 10.74 3.87
CA LEU A 265 -5.01 9.72 4.28
C LEU A 265 -4.40 8.62 5.15
N PHE A 266 -3.09 8.45 5.07
CA PHE A 266 -2.31 7.56 5.91
C PHE A 266 -0.84 7.93 5.86
N ASN A 267 -0.20 8.16 7.00
CA ASN A 267 1.21 8.57 7.05
C ASN A 267 1.95 8.02 8.26
N ARG A 268 2.97 7.20 8.00
CA ARG A 268 3.99 6.79 8.98
C ARG A 268 5.41 7.01 8.45
N GLY A 269 5.56 8.07 7.64
CA GLY A 269 6.75 8.39 6.89
C GLY A 269 6.78 7.68 5.54
N TYR A 270 7.33 8.36 4.55
CA TYR A 270 7.46 7.87 3.17
C TYR A 270 8.89 7.93 2.68
N SER A 271 9.21 7.03 1.75
CA SER A 271 10.47 7.01 1.00
C SER A 271 10.24 6.34 -0.36
N THR A 272 11.21 6.42 -1.26
CA THR A 272 11.21 5.65 -2.52
C THR A 272 11.65 4.18 -2.33
N GLY A 273 11.80 3.73 -1.08
CA GLY A 273 12.35 2.39 -0.79
C GLY A 273 13.81 2.31 -1.20
N TYR A 274 14.16 1.26 -1.91
CA TYR A 274 15.51 1.00 -2.45
C TYR A 274 15.68 1.43 -3.91
N PHE A 275 14.71 2.12 -4.50
CA PHE A 275 14.68 2.42 -5.93
C PHE A 275 15.97 3.11 -6.46
N TYR A 276 16.60 3.95 -5.64
CA TYR A 276 17.88 4.59 -5.96
C TYR A 276 19.09 3.89 -5.30
N GLY A 277 18.97 2.63 -4.92
CA GLY A 277 19.99 1.86 -4.21
C GLY A 277 19.84 1.93 -2.69
N GLU A 278 20.96 1.86 -1.96
CA GLU A 278 20.99 1.87 -0.50
C GLU A 278 20.32 3.13 0.07
N ASN A 279 19.39 2.95 1.00
CA ASN A 279 18.62 4.05 1.59
C ASN A 279 18.84 4.14 3.11
N LYS A 280 19.79 4.99 3.52
CA LYS A 280 20.08 5.26 4.95
C LYS A 280 18.89 5.86 5.72
N ASN A 281 17.89 6.40 5.01
CA ASN A 281 16.72 7.07 5.59
C ASN A 281 15.45 6.23 5.50
N LEU A 282 15.59 4.91 5.31
CA LEU A 282 14.48 3.98 5.13
C LEU A 282 13.63 3.82 6.39
N MET A 283 14.28 3.80 7.57
CA MET A 283 13.58 3.56 8.84
C MET A 283 12.95 4.84 9.41
N ASN A 284 11.76 4.71 9.98
CA ASN A 284 11.17 5.74 10.82
C ASN A 284 11.41 5.38 12.28
N ASN A 285 12.40 6.03 12.89
CA ASN A 285 12.81 5.77 14.27
C ASN A 285 11.87 6.41 15.32
N ASN A 286 11.00 7.32 14.90
CA ASN A 286 10.18 8.12 15.81
C ASN A 286 8.82 7.49 16.09
N PHE A 287 8.20 6.90 15.04
CA PHE A 287 6.87 6.27 15.16
C PHE A 287 6.67 5.20 14.10
N SER A 288 5.74 4.27 14.35
CA SER A 288 5.47 3.13 13.45
C SER A 288 4.01 3.04 12.98
N PHE A 289 3.17 3.94 13.39
CA PHE A 289 1.74 3.99 13.09
C PHE A 289 1.36 5.30 12.41
N ASP A 290 0.13 5.40 11.94
CA ASP A 290 -0.37 6.62 11.32
C ASP A 290 -0.50 7.75 12.36
N LEU A 291 0.25 8.81 12.15
CA LEU A 291 0.17 10.06 12.92
C LEU A 291 -0.29 11.24 12.06
N GLY A 292 -0.76 10.98 10.83
CA GLY A 292 -1.00 12.06 9.88
C GLY A 292 0.30 12.72 9.42
N TYR A 293 0.22 13.92 8.90
CA TYR A 293 1.38 14.66 8.40
C TYR A 293 1.62 15.95 9.20
N LEU A 294 2.88 16.36 9.24
CA LEU A 294 3.31 17.52 10.02
C LEU A 294 2.67 18.80 9.49
N LEU A 295 1.77 19.37 10.29
CA LEU A 295 1.14 20.66 10.04
C LEU A 295 1.99 21.84 10.48
N GLY A 296 2.80 21.67 11.53
CA GLY A 296 3.75 22.67 12.00
C GLY A 296 4.32 22.37 13.38
N ILE A 297 5.20 23.27 13.84
CA ILE A 297 5.84 23.21 15.15
C ILE A 297 5.29 24.36 16.01
N LEU A 298 4.90 24.05 17.25
CA LEU A 298 4.33 25.01 18.17
C LEU A 298 5.40 25.92 18.80
N LYS A 299 5.08 27.20 18.88
CA LYS A 299 5.75 28.19 19.71
C LYS A 299 4.73 28.75 20.72
N GLY A 300 4.61 28.08 21.88
CA GLY A 300 3.50 28.34 22.80
C GLY A 300 2.16 27.90 22.16
N ARG A 301 1.31 28.86 21.82
CA ARG A 301 0.03 28.61 21.10
C ARG A 301 0.09 28.97 19.62
N GLU A 302 1.18 29.59 19.16
CA GLU A 302 1.40 29.96 17.77
C GLU A 302 1.83 28.73 16.95
N LEU A 303 1.23 28.56 15.78
CA LEU A 303 1.55 27.54 14.80
C LEU A 303 1.72 28.19 13.43
N GLU A 304 2.91 28.08 12.85
CA GLU A 304 3.15 28.39 11.44
C GLU A 304 2.83 27.17 10.59
N LEU A 305 1.95 27.32 9.62
CA LEU A 305 1.38 26.22 8.87
C LEU A 305 2.28 25.72 7.73
N ASN A 306 2.55 24.42 7.69
CA ASN A 306 3.20 23.75 6.56
C ASN A 306 2.23 23.40 5.41
N ASP A 307 0.93 23.35 5.70
CA ASP A 307 -0.15 23.10 4.75
C ASP A 307 -1.42 23.79 5.21
N LYS A 308 -2.42 23.89 4.33
CA LYS A 308 -3.73 24.45 4.62
C LYS A 308 -4.42 23.74 5.79
N ILE A 309 -5.17 24.51 6.57
CA ILE A 309 -6.07 24.01 7.62
C ILE A 309 -7.46 24.65 7.47
N MET A 310 -8.50 23.90 7.79
CA MET A 310 -9.87 24.40 7.79
C MET A 310 -10.69 23.91 8.99
N LEU A 311 -11.83 24.56 9.24
CA LEU A 311 -12.77 24.12 10.26
C LEU A 311 -13.27 22.72 9.98
N GLY A 312 -13.16 21.84 10.97
CA GLY A 312 -13.52 20.43 10.90
C GLY A 312 -12.37 19.50 10.52
N ASP A 313 -11.17 20.01 10.23
CA ASP A 313 -9.96 19.20 10.16
C ASP A 313 -9.62 18.60 11.52
N GLY A 314 -9.08 17.37 11.52
CA GLY A 314 -8.62 16.71 12.73
C GLY A 314 -7.11 16.89 12.91
N ILE A 315 -6.69 17.27 14.11
CA ILE A 315 -5.27 17.38 14.46
C ILE A 315 -4.94 16.57 15.70
N VAL A 316 -3.66 16.20 15.81
CA VAL A 316 -3.08 15.63 17.03
C VAL A 316 -1.90 16.47 17.49
N TYR A 317 -1.75 16.55 18.79
CA TYR A 317 -0.62 17.17 19.47
C TYR A 317 0.37 16.08 19.89
N LEU A 318 1.63 16.27 19.55
CA LEU A 318 2.71 15.37 19.91
C LEU A 318 3.77 16.13 20.71
N ASP A 319 4.40 15.45 21.66
CA ASP A 319 5.59 15.96 22.33
C ASP A 319 6.83 15.86 21.41
N LYS A 320 8.03 16.20 21.94
CA LYS A 320 9.30 16.13 21.21
C LYS A 320 9.71 14.70 20.83
N ASP A 321 9.20 13.71 21.54
CA ASP A 321 9.46 12.28 21.34
C ASP A 321 8.38 11.60 20.50
N TYR A 322 7.49 12.39 19.86
CA TYR A 322 6.36 11.93 19.04
C TYR A 322 5.30 11.12 19.80
N ASN A 323 5.23 11.25 21.13
CA ASN A 323 4.12 10.69 21.89
C ASN A 323 2.88 11.54 21.70
N LYS A 324 1.74 10.91 21.46
CA LYS A 324 0.45 11.60 21.37
C LYS A 324 -0.01 12.05 22.74
N ILE A 325 -0.17 13.35 22.95
CA ILE A 325 -0.61 13.96 24.21
C ILE A 325 -1.98 14.64 24.11
N GLY A 326 -2.57 14.74 22.92
CA GLY A 326 -3.89 15.30 22.72
C GLY A 326 -4.32 15.27 21.27
N GLY A 327 -5.52 15.72 21.01
CA GLY A 327 -6.06 15.90 19.65
C GLY A 327 -7.44 16.52 19.70
N GLU A 328 -7.82 17.19 18.62
CA GLU A 328 -9.12 17.84 18.47
C GLU A 328 -9.53 17.95 17.01
N TYR A 329 -10.81 18.22 16.78
CA TYR A 329 -11.28 18.76 15.52
C TYR A 329 -11.27 20.28 15.58
N ILE A 330 -10.73 20.93 14.55
CA ILE A 330 -10.61 22.39 14.49
C ILE A 330 -12.00 23.02 14.42
N SER A 331 -12.37 23.69 15.52
CA SER A 331 -13.63 24.44 15.64
C SER A 331 -13.44 25.94 15.47
N LYS A 332 -12.21 26.44 15.60
CA LYS A 332 -11.88 27.86 15.49
C LYS A 332 -10.43 28.04 15.02
N ILE A 333 -10.22 28.97 14.07
CA ILE A 333 -8.89 29.38 13.60
C ILE A 333 -8.75 30.87 13.91
N ILE A 334 -7.75 31.23 14.71
CA ILE A 334 -7.51 32.62 15.17
C ILE A 334 -6.19 33.10 14.58
N THR A 335 -6.16 34.31 14.02
CA THR A 335 -4.93 34.97 13.55
C THR A 335 -4.28 35.78 14.65
N ASP A 336 -3.08 36.30 14.39
CA ASP A 336 -2.36 37.28 15.28
C ASP A 336 -3.17 38.56 15.52
N LYS A 337 -4.06 38.92 14.57
CA LYS A 337 -4.98 40.07 14.67
C LYS A 337 -6.28 39.74 15.40
N ASN A 338 -6.37 38.55 16.02
CA ASN A 338 -7.57 38.05 16.69
C ASN A 338 -8.80 37.89 15.74
N GLU A 339 -8.56 37.75 14.44
CA GLU A 339 -9.59 37.48 13.45
C GLU A 339 -9.92 35.99 13.42
N ASN A 340 -11.21 35.66 13.26
CA ASN A 340 -11.66 34.29 13.08
C ASN A 340 -11.71 33.93 11.59
N LEU A 341 -10.98 32.92 11.19
CA LEU A 341 -10.98 32.39 9.82
C LEU A 341 -11.74 31.06 9.74
N ARG A 342 -12.28 30.75 8.55
CA ARG A 342 -12.78 29.41 8.21
C ARG A 342 -11.68 28.50 7.71
N THR A 343 -10.68 29.09 7.05
CA THR A 343 -9.52 28.42 6.47
C THR A 343 -8.28 29.27 6.69
N ALA A 344 -7.12 28.65 6.85
CA ALA A 344 -5.83 29.32 6.80
C ALA A 344 -4.90 28.51 5.87
N GLU A 345 -4.10 29.24 5.09
CA GLU A 345 -3.24 28.67 4.06
C GLU A 345 -1.82 28.40 4.58
N LYS A 346 -1.05 27.63 3.79
CA LYS A 346 0.37 27.38 4.08
C LYS A 346 1.12 28.68 4.36
N SER A 347 2.05 28.63 5.29
CA SER A 347 2.90 29.74 5.78
C SER A 347 2.17 30.84 6.59
N GLN A 348 0.84 30.71 6.75
CA GLN A 348 0.13 31.58 7.70
C GLN A 348 0.39 31.14 9.15
N LYS A 349 0.38 32.12 10.05
CA LYS A 349 0.46 31.91 11.49
C LYS A 349 -0.93 31.95 12.10
N ILE A 350 -1.25 30.91 12.87
CA ILE A 350 -2.51 30.79 13.59
C ILE A 350 -2.27 30.54 15.07
N TYR A 351 -3.28 30.81 15.89
CA TYR A 351 -3.26 30.55 17.34
C TYR A 351 -4.30 29.47 17.68
N LEU A 352 -3.83 28.37 18.26
CA LEU A 352 -4.69 27.29 18.71
C LEU A 352 -5.31 27.62 20.08
N ASN A 353 -6.56 27.19 20.28
CA ASN A 353 -7.33 27.62 21.43
C ASN A 353 -6.91 26.91 22.73
N LYS A 354 -6.73 25.60 22.66
CA LYS A 354 -6.33 24.73 23.79
C LYS A 354 -5.18 23.85 23.34
N VAL A 355 -3.98 24.22 23.73
CA VAL A 355 -2.77 23.42 23.46
C VAL A 355 -2.42 22.66 24.74
N PRO A 356 -2.31 21.32 24.71
CA PRO A 356 -1.86 20.51 25.83
C PRO A 356 -0.45 20.91 26.28
N GLU A 357 -0.18 20.80 27.57
CA GLU A 357 1.16 21.03 28.14
C GLU A 357 2.14 20.01 27.52
N GLY A 358 3.36 20.47 27.16
CA GLY A 358 4.36 19.63 26.50
C GLY A 358 4.19 19.45 25.00
N ALA A 359 3.12 19.98 24.37
CA ALA A 359 2.93 19.89 22.93
C ALA A 359 4.04 20.62 22.17
N TYR A 360 4.57 19.95 21.14
CA TYR A 360 5.64 20.47 20.30
C TYR A 360 5.32 20.37 18.81
N TYR A 361 4.90 19.20 18.33
CA TYR A 361 4.45 19.03 16.95
C TYR A 361 2.93 19.02 16.87
N VAL A 362 2.40 19.59 15.79
CA VAL A 362 1.00 19.43 15.39
C VAL A 362 0.95 18.67 14.08
N HIS A 363 0.27 17.54 14.06
CA HIS A 363 0.02 16.76 12.84
C HIS A 363 -1.46 16.83 12.49
N LYS A 364 -1.74 16.91 11.19
CA LYS A 364 -3.10 16.80 10.62
C LYS A 364 -3.40 15.34 10.32
N THR A 365 -4.43 14.78 10.95
CA THR A 365 -4.83 13.38 10.85
C THR A 365 -6.12 13.18 10.08
N TYR A 366 -6.87 14.25 9.88
CA TYR A 366 -8.09 14.24 9.07
C TYR A 366 -8.19 15.53 8.25
N ASP A 367 -8.17 15.39 6.94
CA ASP A 367 -8.32 16.50 5.99
C ASP A 367 -9.75 16.50 5.45
N LYS A 368 -10.59 17.37 6.01
CA LYS A 368 -12.00 17.44 5.68
C LYS A 368 -12.25 17.76 4.20
N GLU A 369 -11.48 18.69 3.65
CA GLU A 369 -11.64 19.09 2.23
C GLU A 369 -11.35 17.91 1.31
N LEU A 370 -10.26 17.18 1.58
CA LEU A 370 -9.89 15.97 0.81
C LEU A 370 -10.96 14.89 0.92
N TYR A 371 -11.42 14.56 2.13
CA TYR A 371 -12.48 13.57 2.33
C TYR A 371 -13.79 13.97 1.64
N ASP A 372 -14.20 15.24 1.73
CA ASP A 372 -15.41 15.75 1.07
C ASP A 372 -15.28 15.69 -0.47
N LYS A 373 -14.10 16.03 -1.01
CA LYS A 373 -13.75 15.90 -2.44
C LYS A 373 -13.88 14.45 -2.90
N LEU A 374 -13.19 13.53 -2.24
CA LEU A 374 -13.17 12.11 -2.60
C LEU A 374 -14.57 11.49 -2.52
N ASN A 375 -15.37 11.84 -1.51
CA ASN A 375 -16.74 11.38 -1.38
C ASN A 375 -17.67 11.91 -2.49
N LYS A 376 -17.48 13.15 -2.94
CA LYS A 376 -18.22 13.71 -4.08
C LYS A 376 -17.84 13.00 -5.39
N GLU A 377 -16.58 12.75 -5.61
CA GLU A 377 -16.08 12.04 -6.80
C GLU A 377 -16.58 10.58 -6.84
N LYS A 378 -16.53 9.87 -5.72
CA LYS A 378 -17.12 8.53 -5.57
C LYS A 378 -18.62 8.51 -5.96
N LYS A 379 -19.39 9.54 -5.56
CA LYS A 379 -20.83 9.65 -5.89
C LYS A 379 -21.07 9.96 -7.36
N LYS A 380 -20.28 10.83 -8.00
CA LYS A 380 -20.41 11.15 -9.43
C LYS A 380 -20.15 9.95 -10.33
N LYS A 381 -19.11 9.17 -10.04
CA LYS A 381 -18.77 7.94 -10.80
C LYS A 381 -19.76 6.78 -10.56
N LYS A 382 -20.63 6.87 -9.54
CA LYS A 382 -21.70 5.88 -9.30
C LYS A 382 -22.91 6.05 -10.24
N ARG A 383 -23.03 7.22 -10.91
CA ARG A 383 -24.13 7.56 -11.83
C ARG A 383 -23.80 7.37 -13.31
N ARG A 384 -22.59 6.95 -13.63
CA ARG A 384 -22.09 6.57 -14.96
C ARG A 384 -21.76 5.07 -14.98
#